data_173ca634f3aec4eb5c5e33c7ea32f3fb
#
_entry.id   173ca634f3aec4eb5c5e33c7ea32f3fb
#
_cell.length_a   1.000
_cell.length_b   1.000
_cell.length_c   1.000
_cell.angle_alpha   90.00
_cell.angle_beta   90.00
_cell.angle_gamma   90.00
#
_symmetry.space_group_name_H-M   'P 1'
#
loop_
_entity.id
_entity.type
_entity.pdbx_description
1 polymer ?
#
loop_
_entity_poly.entity_id
_entity_poly.type
_entity_poly.pdbx_seq_one_letter_code
_entity_poly.pdbx_strand_id
1 'polypeptide(L)'
;MIVDLEGGGVERFLKSFPNHKIIATNGCFDILHAGHVAYLETAKEQGDILIVGLNDDDSIKELKGSDRPINCLEDRARVLASLRCVDLVVIFHEKRAHEFIKAVQPDIYVK
;
A
#
# COMPACT_ATOMS: atom_id res chain seq x y z
N MET A 1 7.01 -7.66 -2.40
CA MET A 1 7.64 -7.43 -1.07
C MET A 1 6.62 -6.79 -0.13
N ILE A 2 6.60 -7.22 1.10
CA ILE A 2 5.69 -6.71 2.14
C ILE A 2 6.53 -6.28 3.33
N VAL A 3 6.31 -5.04 3.81
CA VAL A 3 6.97 -4.54 5.02
C VAL A 3 5.94 -3.86 5.91
N ASP A 4 6.27 -3.75 7.19
CA ASP A 4 5.49 -2.92 8.11
C ASP A 4 6.05 -1.49 8.07
N LEU A 5 5.18 -0.50 8.30
CA LEU A 5 5.61 0.89 8.33
C LEU A 5 6.71 1.13 9.36
N GLU A 6 6.63 0.41 10.49
CA GLU A 6 7.67 0.44 11.51
C GLU A 6 8.75 -0.59 11.17
N GLY A 7 9.94 -0.43 11.71
CA GLY A 7 11.02 -1.42 11.55
C GLY A 7 12.04 -1.13 10.46
N GLY A 8 11.91 0.01 9.78
CA GLY A 8 12.91 0.46 8.83
C GLY A 8 12.87 -0.16 7.44
N GLY A 9 11.85 -0.99 7.15
CA GLY A 9 11.74 -1.64 5.83
C GLY A 9 11.49 -0.66 4.69
N VAL A 10 10.72 0.39 4.95
CA VAL A 10 10.43 1.42 3.95
C VAL A 10 11.73 2.16 3.59
N GLU A 11 12.49 2.57 4.59
CA GLU A 11 13.73 3.31 4.39
C GLU A 11 14.76 2.47 3.63
N ARG A 12 14.87 1.20 3.97
CA ARG A 12 15.79 0.28 3.26
C ARG A 12 15.40 0.10 1.80
N PHE A 13 14.09 -0.05 1.55
CA PHE A 13 13.58 -0.18 0.19
C PHE A 13 13.90 1.07 -0.63
N LEU A 14 13.61 2.24 -0.09
CA LEU A 14 13.82 3.50 -0.80
C LEU A 14 15.29 3.75 -1.12
N LYS A 15 16.19 3.35 -0.24
CA LYS A 15 17.64 3.48 -0.47
C LYS A 15 18.11 2.64 -1.66
N SER A 16 17.42 1.57 -1.97
CA SER A 16 17.76 0.73 -3.11
C SER A 16 17.36 1.34 -4.45
N PHE A 17 16.53 2.38 -4.43
CA PHE A 17 16.00 2.99 -5.64
C PHE A 17 16.14 4.52 -5.62
N PRO A 18 17.38 5.04 -5.43
CA PRO A 18 17.59 6.48 -5.50
C PRO A 18 17.31 6.95 -6.93
N ASN A 19 16.79 8.15 -7.09
CA ASN A 19 16.50 8.74 -8.40
C ASN A 19 15.38 8.06 -9.19
N HIS A 20 14.57 7.21 -8.52
CA HIS A 20 13.38 6.65 -9.13
C HIS A 20 12.17 7.49 -8.74
N LYS A 21 11.22 7.60 -9.67
CA LYS A 21 9.98 8.31 -9.41
C LYS A 21 9.03 7.40 -8.63
N ILE A 22 8.68 7.82 -7.42
CA ILE A 22 7.90 7.03 -6.48
C ILE A 22 6.43 7.44 -6.55
N ILE A 23 5.57 6.47 -6.81
CA ILE A 23 4.12 6.64 -6.79
C ILE A 23 3.60 5.90 -5.57
N ALA A 24 2.73 6.54 -4.80
CA ALA A 24 2.10 5.89 -3.65
C ALA A 24 0.59 6.00 -3.72
N THR A 25 -0.07 4.99 -3.24
CA THR A 25 -1.50 4.99 -2.98
C THR A 25 -1.75 4.18 -1.71
N ASN A 26 -2.96 4.24 -1.18
CA ASN A 26 -3.30 3.45 0.00
C ASN A 26 -4.76 3.05 -0.03
N GLY A 27 -5.11 2.06 0.74
CA GLY A 27 -6.49 1.60 0.85
C GLY A 27 -6.60 0.37 1.72
N CYS A 28 -7.83 -0.10 1.86
CA CYS A 28 -8.14 -1.31 2.62
C CYS A 28 -8.00 -2.56 1.74
N PHE A 29 -8.36 -2.46 0.48
CA PHE A 29 -8.29 -3.55 -0.49
C PHE A 29 -8.83 -4.86 0.07
N ASP A 30 -10.02 -4.77 0.68
CA ASP A 30 -10.63 -5.92 1.35
C ASP A 30 -10.97 -7.02 0.35
N ILE A 31 -11.64 -6.65 -0.73
CA ILE A 31 -11.97 -7.57 -1.81
C ILE A 31 -11.41 -6.99 -3.11
N LEU A 32 -10.25 -7.50 -3.50
CA LEU A 32 -9.59 -7.02 -4.71
C LEU A 32 -10.31 -7.55 -5.95
N HIS A 33 -10.55 -6.67 -6.91
CA HIS A 33 -11.19 -7.03 -8.18
C HIS A 33 -10.50 -6.33 -9.34
N ALA A 34 -10.98 -6.61 -10.57
CA ALA A 34 -10.37 -6.10 -11.79
C ALA A 34 -10.25 -4.57 -11.82
N GLY A 35 -11.23 -3.86 -11.23
CA GLY A 35 -11.19 -2.40 -11.15
C GLY A 35 -10.01 -1.89 -10.33
N HIS A 36 -9.71 -2.55 -9.21
CA HIS A 36 -8.54 -2.22 -8.39
C HIS A 36 -7.24 -2.47 -9.16
N VAL A 37 -7.17 -3.59 -9.89
CA VAL A 37 -5.98 -3.93 -10.67
C VAL A 37 -5.72 -2.88 -11.75
N ALA A 38 -6.78 -2.49 -12.48
CA ALA A 38 -6.67 -1.47 -13.52
C ALA A 38 -6.21 -0.12 -12.93
N TYR A 39 -6.76 0.26 -11.78
CA TYR A 39 -6.38 1.47 -11.08
C TYR A 39 -4.90 1.45 -10.69
N LEU A 40 -4.44 0.33 -10.12
CA LEU A 40 -3.05 0.20 -9.70
C LEU A 40 -2.09 0.18 -10.90
N GLU A 41 -2.48 -0.46 -11.98
CA GLU A 41 -1.68 -0.45 -13.21
C GLU A 41 -1.53 0.96 -13.77
N THR A 42 -2.62 1.72 -13.79
CA THR A 42 -2.59 3.11 -14.24
C THR A 42 -1.72 3.98 -13.32
N ALA A 43 -1.79 3.75 -12.01
CA ALA A 43 -0.94 4.45 -11.06
C ALA A 43 0.54 4.16 -11.32
N LYS A 44 0.89 2.90 -11.53
CA LYS A 44 2.27 2.49 -11.82
C LYS A 44 2.84 3.17 -13.06
N GLU A 45 2.01 3.36 -14.08
CA GLU A 45 2.43 4.00 -15.33
C GLU A 45 2.93 5.44 -15.15
N GLN A 46 2.58 6.09 -14.05
CA GLN A 46 2.95 7.47 -13.77
C GLN A 46 4.38 7.62 -13.23
N GLY A 47 5.05 6.53 -12.92
CA GLY A 47 6.41 6.58 -12.39
C GLY A 47 7.11 5.25 -12.49
N ASP A 48 8.14 5.08 -11.67
CA ASP A 48 9.01 3.90 -11.72
C ASP A 48 8.64 2.85 -10.69
N ILE A 49 8.23 3.29 -9.50
CA ILE A 49 7.98 2.43 -8.33
C ILE A 49 6.60 2.72 -7.80
N LEU A 50 5.78 1.69 -7.64
CA LEU A 50 4.47 1.82 -7.00
C LEU A 50 4.52 1.19 -5.61
N ILE A 51 4.23 2.01 -4.59
CA ILE A 51 4.14 1.60 -3.20
C ILE A 51 2.70 1.71 -2.74
N VAL A 52 2.15 0.62 -2.24
CA VAL A 52 0.76 0.57 -1.78
C VAL A 52 0.73 0.46 -0.25
N GLY A 53 0.13 1.44 0.39
CA GLY A 53 -0.15 1.40 1.82
C GLY A 53 -1.42 0.60 2.09
N LEU A 54 -1.35 -0.31 3.04
CA LEU A 54 -2.45 -1.21 3.37
C LEU A 54 -2.82 -1.09 4.84
N ASN A 55 -4.09 -0.77 5.10
CA ASN A 55 -4.62 -0.69 6.45
C ASN A 55 -4.65 -2.08 7.10
N ASP A 56 -4.29 -2.15 8.39
CA ASP A 56 -4.43 -3.38 9.15
C ASP A 56 -5.91 -3.68 9.46
N ASP A 57 -6.18 -4.85 10.05
CA ASP A 57 -7.55 -5.28 10.31
C ASP A 57 -8.26 -4.37 11.32
N ASP A 58 -7.55 -3.93 12.35
CA ASP A 58 -8.14 -3.07 13.40
C ASP A 58 -8.53 -1.70 12.85
N SER A 59 -7.69 -1.10 12.04
CA SER A 59 -8.01 0.21 11.45
C SER A 59 -9.18 0.10 10.46
N ILE A 60 -9.32 -1.01 9.75
CA ILE A 60 -10.47 -1.23 8.88
C ILE A 60 -11.77 -1.35 9.69
N LYS A 61 -11.73 -2.08 10.81
CA LYS A 61 -12.91 -2.18 11.69
C LYS A 61 -13.36 -0.82 12.18
N GLU A 62 -12.41 0.04 12.54
CA GLU A 62 -12.72 1.40 12.97
C GLU A 62 -13.32 2.25 11.84
N LEU A 63 -12.88 2.03 10.61
CA LEU A 63 -13.35 2.80 9.45
C LEU A 63 -14.68 2.29 8.89
N LYS A 64 -14.87 0.97 8.85
CA LYS A 64 -15.96 0.34 8.09
C LYS A 64 -16.92 -0.48 8.93
N GLY A 65 -16.63 -0.73 10.20
CA GLY A 65 -17.49 -1.50 11.09
C GLY A 65 -16.90 -2.85 11.46
N SER A 66 -17.52 -3.49 12.46
CA SER A 66 -16.97 -4.69 13.10
C SER A 66 -17.04 -5.96 12.23
N ASP A 67 -17.84 -5.93 11.16
CA ASP A 67 -17.96 -7.06 10.23
C ASP A 67 -16.91 -7.01 9.11
N ARG A 68 -16.00 -6.04 9.15
CA ARG A 68 -14.90 -5.87 8.19
C ARG A 68 -13.56 -5.96 8.91
N PRO A 69 -12.49 -6.40 8.23
CA PRO A 69 -12.45 -6.85 6.85
C PRO A 69 -13.01 -8.27 6.67
N ILE A 70 -13.38 -8.61 5.46
CA ILE A 70 -13.75 -9.98 5.09
C ILE A 70 -12.49 -10.82 4.93
N ASN A 71 -11.47 -10.27 4.28
CA ASN A 71 -10.18 -10.93 4.13
C ASN A 71 -9.18 -10.35 5.13
N CYS A 72 -8.45 -11.24 5.82
CA CYS A 72 -7.47 -10.81 6.82
C CYS A 72 -6.28 -10.09 6.17
N LEU A 73 -5.54 -9.36 6.98
CA LEU A 73 -4.39 -8.57 6.53
C LEU A 73 -3.39 -9.41 5.73
N GLU A 74 -3.06 -10.60 6.21
CA GLU A 74 -2.09 -11.47 5.55
C GLU A 74 -2.51 -11.81 4.12
N ASP A 75 -3.78 -12.14 3.93
CA ASP A 75 -4.30 -12.47 2.61
C ASP A 75 -4.36 -11.26 1.71
N ARG A 76 -4.82 -10.13 2.24
CA ARG A 76 -4.89 -8.89 1.46
C ARG A 76 -3.50 -8.44 1.00
N ALA A 77 -2.53 -8.48 1.88
CA ALA A 77 -1.15 -8.11 1.57
C ALA A 77 -0.55 -9.04 0.51
N ARG A 78 -0.78 -10.33 0.65
CA ARG A 78 -0.26 -11.33 -0.28
C ARG A 78 -0.83 -11.15 -1.69
N VAL A 79 -2.13 -10.90 -1.80
CA VAL A 79 -2.77 -10.68 -3.09
C VAL A 79 -2.19 -9.43 -3.76
N LEU A 80 -2.09 -8.32 -3.02
CA LEU A 80 -1.51 -7.08 -3.55
C LEU A 80 -0.05 -7.27 -3.98
N ALA A 81 0.75 -7.89 -3.13
CA ALA A 81 2.18 -8.08 -3.42
C ALA A 81 2.43 -8.99 -4.61
N SER A 82 1.46 -9.82 -4.99
CA SER A 82 1.59 -10.70 -6.14
C SER A 82 1.28 -10.00 -7.46
N LEU A 83 0.71 -8.81 -7.42
CA LEU A 83 0.43 -8.05 -8.63
C LEU A 83 1.72 -7.50 -9.22
N ARG A 84 1.85 -7.64 -10.55
CA ARG A 84 3.05 -7.22 -11.26
C ARG A 84 3.35 -5.73 -11.11
N CYS A 85 2.31 -4.91 -11.04
CA CYS A 85 2.47 -3.45 -10.95
C CYS A 85 2.84 -2.95 -9.55
N VAL A 86 2.73 -3.78 -8.51
CA VAL A 86 2.99 -3.36 -7.13
C VAL A 86 4.41 -3.76 -6.74
N ASP A 87 5.23 -2.77 -6.40
CA ASP A 87 6.62 -3.00 -6.04
C ASP A 87 6.83 -3.20 -4.55
N LEU A 88 6.00 -2.54 -3.73
CA LEU A 88 6.08 -2.66 -2.28
C LEU A 88 4.71 -2.49 -1.65
N VAL A 89 4.37 -3.35 -0.71
CA VAL A 89 3.19 -3.21 0.15
C VAL A 89 3.67 -2.81 1.54
N VAL A 90 3.14 -1.72 2.06
CA VAL A 90 3.48 -1.21 3.40
C VAL A 90 2.25 -1.30 4.29
N ILE A 91 2.34 -2.08 5.35
CA ILE A 91 1.26 -2.22 6.33
C ILE A 91 1.35 -1.08 7.34
N PHE A 92 0.24 -0.37 7.56
CA PHE A 92 0.18 0.65 8.59
C PHE A 92 -1.03 0.43 9.50
N HIS A 93 -0.91 0.95 10.74
CA HIS A 93 -1.80 0.60 11.85
C HIS A 93 -2.73 1.74 12.27
N GLU A 94 -2.80 2.80 11.49
CA GLU A 94 -3.64 3.96 11.76
C GLU A 94 -4.81 4.01 10.79
N LYS A 95 -5.89 4.69 11.19
CA LYS A 95 -7.02 4.90 10.29
C LYS A 95 -6.62 5.66 9.04
N ARG A 96 -5.72 6.64 9.20
CA ARG A 96 -5.31 7.55 8.12
C ARG A 96 -3.87 7.28 7.73
N ALA A 97 -3.56 7.57 6.49
CA ALA A 97 -2.28 7.23 5.91
C ALA A 97 -1.18 8.30 6.09
N HIS A 98 -1.31 9.20 7.09
CA HIS A 98 -0.38 10.31 7.26
C HIS A 98 1.07 9.85 7.46
N GLU A 99 1.27 8.91 8.37
CA GLU A 99 2.62 8.42 8.68
C GLU A 99 3.20 7.61 7.52
N PHE A 100 2.32 6.89 6.81
CA PHE A 100 2.73 6.18 5.60
C PHE A 100 3.24 7.16 4.54
N ILE A 101 2.47 8.19 4.23
CA ILE A 101 2.85 9.18 3.22
C ILE A 101 4.13 9.91 3.64
N LYS A 102 4.24 10.24 4.92
CA LYS A 102 5.41 10.91 5.48
C LYS A 102 6.68 10.05 5.34
N ALA A 103 6.56 8.76 5.57
CA ALA A 103 7.68 7.84 5.47
C ALA A 103 8.12 7.62 4.03
N VAL A 104 7.16 7.49 3.11
CA VAL A 104 7.44 7.19 1.71
C VAL A 104 7.89 8.44 0.95
N GLN A 105 7.32 9.59 1.25
CA GLN A 105 7.57 10.85 0.54
C GLN A 105 7.47 10.67 -0.98
N PRO A 106 6.28 10.25 -1.47
CA PRO A 106 6.13 9.96 -2.88
C PRO A 106 6.21 11.21 -3.75
N ASP A 107 6.64 11.04 -4.98
CA ASP A 107 6.58 12.10 -5.98
C ASP A 107 5.14 12.35 -6.41
N ILE A 108 4.33 11.31 -6.50
CA ILE A 108 2.91 11.40 -6.81
C ILE A 108 2.13 10.51 -5.84
N TYR A 109 1.10 11.07 -5.24
CA TYR A 109 0.17 10.31 -4.42
C TYR A 109 -1.16 10.20 -5.17
N VAL A 110 -1.56 8.98 -5.48
CA VAL A 110 -2.78 8.69 -6.23
C VAL A 110 -3.88 8.29 -5.28
N LYS A 111 -5.04 8.86 -5.47
CA LYS A 111 -6.16 8.56 -4.59
C LYS A 111 -7.41 8.17 -5.36
#